data_9461c682fb3dc2e679bf74410fb13983
#
_entry.id   9461c682fb3dc2e679bf74410fb13983
#
_cell.length_a   1.000
_cell.length_b   1.000
_cell.length_c   1.000
_cell.angle_alpha   90.00
_cell.angle_beta   90.00
_cell.angle_gamma   90.00
#
_symmetry.space_group_name_H-M   'P 1'
#
loop_
_entity.id
_entity.type
_entity.pdbx_description
1 polymer ?
#
loop_
_entity_poly.entity_id
_entity_poly.type
_entity_poly.pdbx_seq_one_letter_code
_entity_poly.pdbx_strand_id
1 'polypeptide(L)'
;MEYERDRPAEFAERGPLPKEELLATFDETIRQAAVTLDGFDTSRFTETTGEPNYYMTVFELILGVATHLATHAGQIVYITKMLKEGSLDEIWIHAHRS
;
A
#
# COMPACT_ATOMS: atom_id res chain seq x y z
N MET A 1 -13.51 -3.53 -9.48
CA MET A 1 -12.60 -4.58 -8.99
C MET A 1 -13.27 -5.35 -7.89
N GLU A 2 -13.41 -6.63 -8.08
CA GLU A 2 -13.89 -7.51 -7.01
C GLU A 2 -12.70 -8.07 -6.26
N TYR A 3 -12.71 -7.89 -4.96
CA TYR A 3 -11.68 -8.42 -4.11
C TYR A 3 -12.31 -8.95 -2.82
N GLU A 4 -12.15 -10.24 -2.61
CA GLU A 4 -12.60 -10.87 -1.38
C GLU A 4 -11.40 -11.08 -0.48
N ARG A 5 -11.39 -10.38 0.64
CA ARG A 5 -10.27 -10.42 1.55
C ARG A 5 -10.39 -11.62 2.51
N ASP A 6 -9.35 -12.42 2.57
CA ASP A 6 -9.26 -13.51 3.54
C ASP A 6 -8.19 -13.17 4.58
N ARG A 7 -8.62 -12.49 5.61
CA ARG A 7 -7.72 -12.03 6.67
C ARG A 7 -7.06 -13.17 7.45
N PRO A 8 -7.76 -14.26 7.80
CA PRO A 8 -7.10 -15.39 8.45
C PRO A 8 -5.99 -16.00 7.59
N ALA A 9 -6.19 -16.14 6.29
CA ALA A 9 -5.18 -16.66 5.39
C ALA A 9 -3.98 -15.72 5.30
N GLU A 10 -4.21 -14.40 5.28
CA GLU A 10 -3.15 -13.40 5.27
C GLU A 10 -2.25 -13.54 6.50
N PHE A 11 -2.82 -13.71 7.68
CA PHE A 11 -2.06 -13.87 8.91
C PHE A 11 -1.40 -15.23 9.05
N ALA A 12 -1.92 -16.25 8.37
CA ALA A 12 -1.38 -17.60 8.41
C ALA A 12 -0.16 -17.76 7.48
N GLU A 13 -0.01 -16.87 6.52
CA GLU A 13 1.10 -16.96 5.56
C GLU A 13 2.43 -16.73 6.27
N ARG A 14 3.29 -17.74 6.25
CA ARG A 14 4.61 -17.70 6.89
C ARG A 14 5.73 -18.12 5.97
N GLY A 15 5.42 -18.66 4.80
CA GLY A 15 6.41 -19.14 3.86
C GLY A 15 7.02 -18.01 3.03
N PRO A 16 8.24 -18.20 2.52
CA PRO A 16 8.80 -17.27 1.56
C PRO A 16 8.02 -17.33 0.26
N LEU A 17 7.73 -16.17 -0.31
CA LEU A 17 7.07 -16.06 -1.61
C LEU A 17 8.12 -15.89 -2.71
N PRO A 18 7.92 -16.49 -3.89
CA PRO A 18 8.81 -16.20 -5.01
C PRO A 18 8.85 -14.73 -5.32
N LYS A 19 10.05 -14.19 -5.52
CA LYS A 19 10.23 -12.76 -5.77
C LYS A 19 9.43 -12.28 -6.97
N GLU A 20 9.44 -13.07 -8.04
CA GLU A 20 8.76 -12.72 -9.29
C GLU A 20 7.25 -12.65 -9.10
N GLU A 21 6.70 -13.58 -8.34
CA GLU A 21 5.27 -13.59 -8.03
C GLU A 21 4.88 -12.40 -7.15
N LEU A 22 5.69 -12.09 -6.16
CA LEU A 22 5.45 -10.95 -5.27
C LEU A 22 5.48 -9.64 -6.04
N LEU A 23 6.48 -9.45 -6.91
CA LEU A 23 6.60 -8.24 -7.72
C LEU A 23 5.46 -8.13 -8.74
N ALA A 24 5.05 -9.23 -9.34
CA ALA A 24 3.93 -9.22 -10.29
C ALA A 24 2.63 -8.82 -9.61
N THR A 25 2.38 -9.35 -8.42
CA THR A 25 1.19 -8.98 -7.62
C THR A 25 1.23 -7.51 -7.24
N PHE A 26 2.39 -7.02 -6.82
CA PHE A 26 2.58 -5.61 -6.48
C PHE A 26 2.30 -4.70 -7.68
N ASP A 27 2.90 -5.01 -8.83
CA ASP A 27 2.72 -4.20 -10.04
C ASP A 27 1.25 -4.15 -10.47
N GLU A 28 0.56 -5.28 -10.44
CA GLU A 28 -0.85 -5.33 -10.79
C GLU A 28 -1.71 -4.54 -9.82
N THR A 29 -1.41 -4.62 -8.53
CA THR A 29 -2.13 -3.86 -7.50
C THR A 29 -1.96 -2.36 -7.70
N ILE A 30 -0.73 -1.91 -7.98
CA ILE A 30 -0.46 -0.50 -8.25
C ILE A 30 -1.18 -0.04 -9.52
N ARG A 31 -1.19 -0.86 -10.56
CA ARG A 31 -1.91 -0.55 -11.80
C ARG A 31 -3.40 -0.36 -11.55
N GLN A 32 -4.02 -1.26 -10.81
CA GLN A 32 -5.44 -1.16 -10.48
C GLN A 32 -5.74 0.06 -9.63
N ALA A 33 -4.88 0.36 -8.66
CA ALA A 33 -5.04 1.54 -7.83
C ALA A 33 -4.95 2.83 -8.65
N ALA A 34 -4.01 2.89 -9.59
CA ALA A 34 -3.85 4.06 -10.46
C ALA A 34 -5.09 4.27 -11.33
N VAL A 35 -5.64 3.21 -11.90
CA VAL A 35 -6.87 3.28 -12.70
C VAL A 35 -8.03 3.80 -11.86
N THR A 36 -8.18 3.29 -10.65
CA THR A 36 -9.25 3.72 -9.74
C THR A 36 -9.12 5.20 -9.38
N LEU A 37 -7.90 5.65 -9.09
CA LEU A 37 -7.67 7.05 -8.72
C LEU A 37 -7.85 7.99 -9.90
N ASP A 38 -7.44 7.60 -11.09
CA ASP A 38 -7.62 8.40 -12.29
C ASP A 38 -9.10 8.65 -12.61
N GLY A 39 -9.93 7.66 -12.36
CA GLY A 39 -11.38 7.77 -12.58
C GLY A 39 -12.14 8.37 -11.42
N PHE A 40 -11.48 8.74 -10.33
CA PHE A 40 -12.15 9.22 -9.14
C PHE A 40 -12.63 10.66 -9.30
N ASP A 41 -13.89 10.89 -8.93
CA ASP A 41 -14.48 12.22 -8.93
C ASP A 41 -14.18 12.91 -7.60
N THR A 42 -13.36 13.96 -7.64
CA THR A 42 -12.93 14.67 -6.43
C THR A 42 -14.07 15.36 -5.71
N SER A 43 -15.21 15.59 -6.37
CA SER A 43 -16.39 16.13 -5.71
C SER A 43 -16.95 15.19 -4.63
N ARG A 44 -16.53 13.93 -4.64
CA ARG A 44 -16.99 12.93 -3.70
C ARG A 44 -16.15 12.87 -2.41
N PHE A 45 -15.15 13.72 -2.26
CA PHE A 45 -14.28 13.70 -1.07
C PHE A 45 -15.03 13.88 0.24
N THR A 46 -16.14 14.61 0.23
CA THR A 46 -16.94 14.86 1.43
C THR A 46 -18.02 13.81 1.69
N GLU A 47 -18.19 12.85 0.79
CA GLU A 47 -19.16 11.77 1.02
C GLU A 47 -18.70 10.89 2.17
N THR A 48 -19.67 10.44 2.96
CA THR A 48 -19.41 9.51 4.05
C THR A 48 -19.39 8.08 3.51
N THR A 49 -18.47 7.30 4.00
CA THR A 49 -18.34 5.89 3.63
C THR A 49 -18.12 5.06 4.88
N GLY A 50 -18.37 3.78 4.78
CA GLY A 50 -18.07 2.83 5.82
C GLY A 50 -19.31 2.16 6.40
N GLU A 51 -19.04 1.26 7.31
CA GLU A 51 -20.04 0.48 8.01
C GLU A 51 -20.64 1.30 9.17
N PRO A 52 -21.80 0.87 9.71
CA PRO A 52 -22.49 1.62 10.75
C PRO A 52 -21.66 2.07 11.95
N ASN A 53 -20.56 1.39 12.24
CA ASN A 53 -19.71 1.74 13.37
C ASN A 53 -18.39 2.38 12.95
N TYR A 54 -18.27 2.78 11.69
CA TYR A 54 -16.98 3.23 11.17
C TYR A 54 -17.19 4.24 10.05
N TYR A 55 -17.72 5.39 10.43
CA TYR A 55 -17.99 6.44 9.46
C TYR A 55 -16.78 7.33 9.26
N MET A 56 -16.44 7.58 8.00
CA MET A 56 -15.42 8.54 7.63
C MET A 56 -15.76 9.12 6.26
N THR A 57 -15.20 10.27 5.94
CA THR A 57 -15.33 10.81 4.60
C THR A 57 -14.41 10.04 3.65
N VAL A 58 -14.70 10.11 2.37
CA VAL A 58 -13.84 9.52 1.35
C VAL A 58 -12.43 10.11 1.43
N PHE A 59 -12.32 11.42 1.70
CA PHE A 59 -11.03 12.07 1.87
C PHE A 59 -10.24 11.47 3.04
N GLU A 60 -10.89 11.28 4.19
CA GLU A 60 -10.25 10.67 5.35
C GLU A 60 -9.79 9.24 5.06
N LEU A 61 -10.60 8.48 4.31
CA LEU A 61 -10.25 7.13 3.93
C LEU A 61 -8.99 7.11 3.06
N ILE A 62 -8.94 7.97 2.04
CA ILE A 62 -7.79 8.05 1.13
C ILE A 62 -6.54 8.49 1.88
N LEU A 63 -6.66 9.49 2.75
CA LEU A 63 -5.55 9.96 3.57
C LEU A 63 -5.05 8.86 4.50
N GLY A 64 -5.97 8.11 5.10
CA GLY A 64 -5.63 6.98 5.96
C GLY A 64 -4.86 5.89 5.22
N VAL A 65 -5.29 5.55 4.02
CA VAL A 65 -4.60 4.57 3.18
C VAL A 65 -3.19 5.06 2.83
N ALA A 66 -3.05 6.32 2.43
CA ALA A 66 -1.74 6.88 2.08
C ALA A 66 -0.78 6.85 3.29
N THR A 67 -1.27 7.22 4.47
CA THR A 67 -0.49 7.20 5.70
C THR A 67 -0.06 5.77 6.07
N HIS A 68 -1.00 4.83 5.92
CA HIS A 68 -0.74 3.42 6.20
C HIS A 68 0.35 2.85 5.27
N LEU A 69 0.27 3.17 3.99
CA LEU A 69 1.29 2.75 3.01
C LEU A 69 2.65 3.35 3.34
N ALA A 70 2.70 4.62 3.73
CA ALA A 70 3.94 5.28 4.13
C ALA A 70 4.58 4.59 5.34
N THR A 71 3.76 4.17 6.30
CA THR A 71 4.22 3.43 7.47
C THR A 71 4.87 2.11 7.07
N HIS A 72 4.21 1.34 6.22
CA HIS A 72 4.76 0.06 5.77
C HIS A 72 6.01 0.25 4.91
N ALA A 73 6.05 1.28 4.07
CA ALA A 73 7.25 1.59 3.29
C ALA A 73 8.45 1.84 4.20
N GLY A 74 8.25 2.62 5.28
CA GLY A 74 9.30 2.86 6.27
C GLY A 74 9.76 1.59 6.96
N GLN A 75 8.83 0.71 7.30
CA GLN A 75 9.15 -0.58 7.91
C GLN A 75 9.99 -1.46 6.97
N ILE A 76 9.62 -1.52 5.70
CA ILE A 76 10.36 -2.29 4.70
C ILE A 76 11.79 -1.75 4.55
N VAL A 77 11.94 -0.42 4.47
CA VAL A 77 13.25 0.21 4.37
C VAL A 77 14.10 -0.12 5.60
N TYR A 78 13.53 -0.02 6.79
CA TYR A 78 14.23 -0.30 8.05
C TYR A 78 14.70 -1.75 8.11
N ILE A 79 13.83 -2.69 7.81
CA ILE A 79 14.15 -4.13 7.80
C ILE A 79 15.25 -4.41 6.77
N THR A 80 15.14 -3.81 5.59
CA THR A 80 16.13 -4.01 4.52
C THR A 80 17.49 -3.48 4.94
N LYS A 81 17.54 -2.34 5.62
CA LYS A 81 18.79 -1.80 6.17
C LYS A 81 19.44 -2.76 7.17
N MET A 82 18.64 -3.35 8.04
CA MET A 82 19.13 -4.32 9.00
C MET A 82 19.73 -5.54 8.31
N LEU A 83 19.12 -5.99 7.23
CA LEU A 83 19.57 -7.19 6.52
C LEU A 83 20.75 -6.93 5.58
N LYS A 84 20.88 -5.72 5.06
CA LYS A 84 21.89 -5.38 4.04
C LYS A 84 22.99 -4.44 4.52
N GLU A 85 23.05 -4.18 5.82
CA GLU A 85 24.12 -3.41 6.44
C GLU A 85 24.47 -2.08 5.75
N GLY A 86 23.45 -1.29 5.46
CA GLY A 86 23.66 0.06 4.95
C GLY A 86 23.76 0.20 3.44
N SER A 87 23.58 -0.88 2.67
CA SER A 87 23.64 -0.82 1.21
C SER A 87 22.41 -0.16 0.55
N LEU A 88 21.61 0.54 1.35
CA LEU A 88 20.42 1.24 0.85
C LEU A 88 20.65 2.72 0.54
N ASP A 89 21.87 3.21 0.74
CA ASP A 89 22.15 4.62 0.49
C ASP A 89 21.85 5.01 -0.95
N GLU A 90 22.15 4.16 -1.90
CA GLU A 90 21.84 4.41 -3.30
C GLU A 90 20.34 4.51 -3.55
N ILE A 91 19.56 3.60 -2.93
CA ILE A 91 18.10 3.61 -3.06
C ILE A 91 17.53 4.88 -2.47
N TRP A 92 18.02 5.30 -1.32
CA TRP A 92 17.59 6.51 -0.65
C TRP A 92 17.89 7.75 -1.50
N ILE A 93 19.11 7.85 -2.00
CA ILE A 93 19.52 8.97 -2.87
C ILE A 93 18.63 9.02 -4.11
N HIS A 94 18.38 7.88 -4.73
CA HIS A 94 17.56 7.79 -5.93
C HIS A 94 16.11 8.21 -5.68
N ALA A 95 15.54 7.78 -4.55
CA ALA A 95 14.17 8.09 -4.19
C ALA A 95 13.94 9.58 -3.88
N HIS A 96 15.00 10.29 -3.44
CA HIS A 96 14.92 11.70 -3.07
C HIS A 96 15.49 12.63 -4.13
N ARG A 97 15.85 12.08 -5.27
CA ARG A 97 16.31 12.83 -6.43
C ARG A 97 15.10 13.12 -7.31
N SER A 98 14.55 14.26 -7.20
CA SER A 98 13.42 14.67 -8.03
C SER A 98 13.87 15.53 -9.21
#